data_3206cc6a4bfb6175c1c060010e4a4bf9
#
_entry.id   3206cc6a4bfb6175c1c060010e4a4bf9
#
_cell.length_a   1.000
_cell.length_b   1.000
_cell.length_c   1.000
_cell.angle_alpha   90.00
_cell.angle_beta   90.00
_cell.angle_gamma   90.00
#
_symmetry.space_group_name_H-M   'P 1'
#
loop_
_entity.id
_entity.type
_entity.pdbx_description
1 polymer ?
#
loop_
_entity_poly.entity_id
_entity_poly.type
_entity_poly.pdbx_seq_one_letter_code
_entity_poly.pdbx_strand_id
1 'polypeptide(L)'
;RILDIDLYLHATKEDVFFEDDKEIGMISLRVATSMDIMSPEGVANSGRMENSAGGINEDEIWGKQAHWCDYSGVVDGKMVGVTLFDYDENYNHPVRWHARNYGLLTSNPFSTNCFNPELPKTGYNLKKGNSLIFKHRVYIHAGTTEEAKVVEKYQNYINPPLITIK
;
A
#
# COMPACT_ATOMS: atom_id res chain seq x y z
N ARG A 1 -13.18 1.19 9.79
CA ARG A 1 -13.24 -0.28 9.73
C ARG A 1 -11.85 -0.83 9.47
N ILE A 2 -11.59 -2.05 9.88
CA ILE A 2 -10.31 -2.74 9.67
C ILE A 2 -10.60 -4.05 8.94
N LEU A 3 -9.76 -4.36 7.93
CA LEU A 3 -9.73 -5.61 7.21
C LEU A 3 -8.29 -6.11 7.21
N ASP A 4 -8.03 -7.26 7.83
CA ASP A 4 -6.74 -7.94 7.76
C ASP A 4 -6.76 -8.96 6.62
N ILE A 5 -5.73 -8.94 5.79
CA ILE A 5 -5.64 -9.73 4.57
C ILE A 5 -4.29 -10.45 4.57
N ASP A 6 -4.35 -11.77 4.64
CA ASP A 6 -3.18 -12.64 4.51
C ASP A 6 -3.19 -13.29 3.11
N LEU A 7 -2.13 -13.08 2.36
CA LEU A 7 -1.94 -13.62 1.02
C LEU A 7 -0.90 -14.73 1.06
N TYR A 8 -1.29 -15.91 0.57
CA TYR A 8 -0.42 -17.09 0.50
C TYR A 8 -0.14 -17.42 -0.96
N LEU A 9 1.08 -17.20 -1.41
CA LEU A 9 1.53 -17.57 -2.74
C LEU A 9 2.25 -18.93 -2.68
N HIS A 10 1.79 -19.91 -3.46
CA HIS A 10 2.36 -21.26 -3.50
C HIS A 10 2.81 -21.63 -4.90
N ALA A 11 4.08 -21.91 -5.10
CA ALA A 11 4.62 -22.42 -6.37
C ALA A 11 4.42 -23.94 -6.46
N THR A 12 3.24 -24.40 -6.91
CA THR A 12 2.84 -25.82 -6.86
C THR A 12 3.38 -26.67 -8.01
N LYS A 13 3.47 -26.12 -9.22
CA LYS A 13 3.83 -26.87 -10.44
C LYS A 13 5.28 -26.67 -10.84
N GLU A 14 5.76 -25.43 -10.84
CA GLU A 14 7.09 -25.01 -11.28
C GLU A 14 7.53 -23.77 -10.52
N ASP A 15 8.78 -23.32 -10.75
CA ASP A 15 9.26 -22.03 -10.24
C ASP A 15 8.42 -20.90 -10.81
N VAL A 16 8.10 -19.89 -9.99
CA VAL A 16 7.36 -18.69 -10.40
C VAL A 16 8.28 -17.49 -10.25
N PHE A 17 8.52 -16.77 -11.33
CA PHE A 17 9.31 -15.55 -11.31
C PHE A 17 8.40 -14.32 -11.34
N PHE A 18 8.53 -13.48 -10.31
CA PHE A 18 7.89 -12.16 -10.23
C PHE A 18 8.88 -11.14 -10.79
N GLU A 19 8.52 -10.52 -11.90
CA GLU A 19 9.39 -9.56 -12.58
C GLU A 19 9.50 -8.23 -11.84
N ASP A 20 10.48 -7.42 -12.22
CA ASP A 20 10.57 -6.00 -11.83
C ASP A 20 9.62 -5.18 -12.69
N ASP A 21 8.37 -5.13 -12.30
CA ASP A 21 7.31 -4.39 -12.97
C ASP A 21 6.41 -3.68 -11.97
N LYS A 22 6.00 -2.45 -12.25
CA LYS A 22 5.15 -1.64 -11.38
C LYS A 22 3.75 -2.25 -11.17
N GLU A 23 3.28 -3.07 -12.11
CA GLU A 23 1.96 -3.70 -12.05
C GLU A 23 1.94 -4.97 -11.17
N ILE A 24 3.09 -5.47 -10.74
CA ILE A 24 3.18 -6.65 -9.87
C ILE A 24 3.08 -6.23 -8.41
N GLY A 25 1.88 -5.83 -7.99
CA GLY A 25 1.56 -5.51 -6.60
C GLY A 25 0.85 -6.67 -5.89
N MET A 26 1.07 -6.78 -4.57
CA MET A 26 0.42 -7.82 -3.76
C MET A 26 -1.02 -7.48 -3.43
N ILE A 27 -1.29 -6.22 -3.20
CA ILE A 27 -2.63 -5.72 -2.97
C ILE A 27 -2.78 -4.35 -3.62
N SER A 28 -3.89 -4.15 -4.31
CA SER A 28 -4.24 -2.89 -4.96
C SER A 28 -5.61 -2.43 -4.53
N LEU A 29 -5.72 -1.15 -4.26
CA LEU A 29 -6.98 -0.47 -3.97
C LEU A 29 -7.27 0.57 -5.05
N ARG A 30 -8.54 0.75 -5.37
CA ARG A 30 -9.03 1.86 -6.17
C ARG A 30 -10.07 2.62 -5.35
N VAL A 31 -9.82 3.91 -5.09
CA VAL A 31 -10.76 4.76 -4.38
C VAL A 31 -11.84 5.31 -5.31
N ALA A 32 -12.87 5.92 -4.74
CA ALA A 32 -13.92 6.58 -5.53
C ALA A 32 -13.34 7.75 -6.34
N THR A 33 -13.87 7.99 -7.55
CA THR A 33 -13.40 9.08 -8.44
C THR A 33 -13.49 10.47 -7.78
N SER A 34 -14.43 10.67 -6.85
CA SER A 34 -14.51 11.92 -6.08
C SER A 34 -13.31 12.14 -5.16
N MET A 35 -12.54 11.08 -4.88
CA MET A 35 -11.29 11.11 -4.11
C MET A 35 -10.05 11.21 -5.00
N ASP A 36 -10.16 11.22 -6.32
CA ASP A 36 -8.99 11.46 -7.18
C ASP A 36 -8.34 12.80 -6.79
N ILE A 37 -7.03 12.87 -6.86
CA ILE A 37 -6.28 14.12 -6.65
C ILE A 37 -6.44 15.01 -7.87
N MET A 38 -6.41 14.37 -9.04
CA MET A 38 -6.57 15.02 -10.32
C MET A 38 -7.42 14.15 -11.23
N SER A 39 -8.44 14.74 -11.86
CA SER A 39 -9.25 14.03 -12.85
C SER A 39 -8.43 13.74 -14.12
N PRO A 40 -8.88 12.81 -14.98
CA PRO A 40 -8.23 12.56 -16.27
C PRO A 40 -8.11 13.82 -17.17
N GLU A 41 -9.01 14.79 -16.99
CA GLU A 41 -9.01 16.08 -17.70
C GLU A 41 -8.06 17.11 -17.06
N GLY A 42 -7.33 16.75 -16.01
CA GLY A 42 -6.38 17.62 -15.33
C GLY A 42 -7.00 18.61 -14.35
N VAL A 43 -8.24 18.36 -13.90
CA VAL A 43 -8.90 19.21 -12.90
C VAL A 43 -8.57 18.69 -11.50
N ALA A 44 -8.11 19.59 -10.62
CA ALA A 44 -7.85 19.26 -9.21
C ALA A 44 -9.15 18.87 -8.51
N ASN A 45 -9.10 17.83 -7.69
CA ASN A 45 -10.22 17.30 -6.94
C ASN A 45 -9.89 17.26 -5.43
N SER A 46 -10.67 16.56 -4.64
CA SER A 46 -10.56 16.57 -3.17
C SER A 46 -9.49 15.62 -2.61
N GLY A 47 -8.90 14.79 -3.46
CA GLY A 47 -8.01 13.72 -3.03
C GLY A 47 -6.68 14.21 -2.48
N ARG A 48 -6.13 13.40 -1.57
CA ARG A 48 -4.79 13.57 -1.00
C ARG A 48 -4.20 12.20 -0.67
N MET A 49 -2.95 11.98 -1.01
CA MET A 49 -2.18 10.84 -0.53
C MET A 49 -1.12 11.28 0.46
N GLU A 50 -0.88 10.44 1.46
CA GLU A 50 0.21 10.58 2.43
C GLU A 50 0.83 9.22 2.72
N ASN A 51 2.13 9.19 3.03
CA ASN A 51 2.79 7.96 3.45
C ASN A 51 3.60 8.15 4.74
N SER A 52 4.04 7.04 5.32
CA SER A 52 4.82 7.05 6.58
C SER A 52 6.19 7.71 6.47
N ALA A 53 6.68 7.98 5.28
CA ALA A 53 7.96 8.68 5.03
C ALA A 53 7.77 10.20 4.88
N GLY A 54 6.54 10.71 5.02
CA GLY A 54 6.21 12.13 4.88
C GLY A 54 5.95 12.59 3.45
N GLY A 55 5.93 11.66 2.49
CA GLY A 55 5.61 11.96 1.10
C GLY A 55 4.14 12.32 0.92
N ILE A 56 3.88 13.28 0.03
CA ILE A 56 2.56 13.80 -0.30
C ILE A 56 2.31 13.63 -1.80
N ASN A 57 1.17 13.02 -2.14
CA ASN A 57 0.70 12.79 -3.50
C ASN A 57 1.69 11.99 -4.38
N GLU A 58 1.33 11.79 -5.65
CA GLU A 58 2.06 10.92 -6.58
C GLU A 58 3.55 11.24 -6.69
N ASP A 59 3.91 12.50 -6.85
CA ASP A 59 5.29 12.93 -7.13
C ASP A 59 6.27 12.55 -6.00
N GLU A 60 5.79 12.51 -4.75
CA GLU A 60 6.63 12.18 -3.60
C GLU A 60 6.45 10.73 -3.12
N ILE A 61 5.37 10.04 -3.55
CA ILE A 61 5.04 8.69 -3.08
C ILE A 61 5.37 7.62 -4.12
N TRP A 62 5.16 7.90 -5.42
CA TRP A 62 5.34 6.91 -6.47
C TRP A 62 6.75 6.30 -6.45
N GLY A 63 6.83 4.98 -6.32
CA GLY A 63 8.07 4.22 -6.26
C GLY A 63 8.92 4.43 -5.00
N LYS A 64 8.44 5.18 -4.00
CA LYS A 64 9.12 5.36 -2.72
C LYS A 64 8.73 4.29 -1.72
N GLN A 65 9.65 3.98 -0.80
CA GLN A 65 9.42 3.02 0.27
C GLN A 65 8.72 3.69 1.45
N ALA A 66 7.71 3.03 2.00
CA ALA A 66 7.04 3.47 3.21
C ALA A 66 6.30 2.30 3.87
N HIS A 67 6.10 2.36 5.18
CA HIS A 67 5.41 1.34 5.96
C HIS A 67 3.91 1.28 5.69
N TRP A 68 3.32 2.40 5.32
CA TRP A 68 1.92 2.54 4.96
C TRP A 68 1.74 3.70 3.98
N CYS A 69 0.65 3.64 3.25
CA CYS A 69 0.19 4.74 2.41
C CYS A 69 -1.31 4.92 2.56
N ASP A 70 -1.74 6.15 2.68
CA ASP A 70 -3.13 6.58 2.83
C ASP A 70 -3.60 7.29 1.58
N TYR A 71 -4.87 7.12 1.27
CA TYR A 71 -5.58 7.87 0.25
C TYR A 71 -6.88 8.43 0.86
N SER A 72 -6.99 9.73 1.01
CA SER A 72 -8.17 10.41 1.58
C SER A 72 -8.78 11.40 0.60
N GLY A 73 -10.07 11.70 0.79
CA GLY A 73 -10.81 12.64 -0.04
C GLY A 73 -12.27 12.72 0.36
N VAL A 74 -13.05 13.51 -0.37
CA VAL A 74 -14.46 13.76 -0.06
C VAL A 74 -15.36 12.79 -0.82
N VAL A 75 -16.22 12.06 -0.09
CA VAL A 75 -17.29 11.22 -0.62
C VAL A 75 -18.59 11.64 0.03
N ASP A 76 -19.58 11.99 -0.75
CA ASP A 76 -20.90 12.46 -0.28
C ASP A 76 -20.80 13.58 0.78
N GLY A 77 -19.91 14.54 0.55
CA GLY A 77 -19.69 15.69 1.42
C GLY A 77 -18.93 15.38 2.72
N LYS A 78 -18.37 14.18 2.88
CA LYS A 78 -17.63 13.76 4.07
C LYS A 78 -16.18 13.43 3.73
N MET A 79 -15.22 13.91 4.52
CA MET A 79 -13.84 13.49 4.45
C MET A 79 -13.72 12.05 4.95
N VAL A 80 -13.22 11.17 4.09
CA VAL A 80 -12.98 9.75 4.37
C VAL A 80 -11.62 9.34 3.81
N GLY A 81 -11.07 8.25 4.31
CA GLY A 81 -9.80 7.74 3.81
C GLY A 81 -9.70 6.22 3.90
N VAL A 82 -8.74 5.70 3.18
CA VAL A 82 -8.31 4.31 3.23
C VAL A 82 -6.79 4.25 3.30
N THR A 83 -6.29 3.66 4.38
CA THR A 83 -4.87 3.39 4.53
C THR A 83 -4.60 1.92 4.26
N LEU A 84 -3.55 1.64 3.50
CA LEU A 84 -3.00 0.31 3.33
C LEU A 84 -1.71 0.19 4.13
N PHE A 85 -1.68 -0.74 5.09
CA PHE A 85 -0.52 -1.05 5.93
C PHE A 85 0.21 -2.26 5.36
N ASP A 86 1.52 -2.14 5.26
CA ASP A 86 2.43 -3.24 4.97
C ASP A 86 2.99 -3.79 6.29
N TYR A 87 2.86 -5.11 6.53
CA TYR A 87 3.33 -5.71 7.76
C TYR A 87 4.86 -5.76 7.79
N ASP A 88 5.48 -5.50 8.93
CA ASP A 88 6.92 -5.31 9.08
C ASP A 88 7.78 -6.56 8.82
N GLU A 89 7.16 -7.75 8.83
CA GLU A 89 7.82 -9.01 8.46
C GLU A 89 7.56 -9.43 6.99
N ASN A 90 6.87 -8.62 6.19
CA ASN A 90 6.68 -8.92 4.78
C ASN A 90 8.00 -8.90 4.02
N TYR A 91 8.11 -9.75 2.98
CA TYR A 91 9.26 -9.71 2.09
C TYR A 91 9.48 -8.30 1.53
N ASN A 92 10.71 -7.83 1.64
CA ASN A 92 11.17 -6.52 1.16
C ASN A 92 10.44 -5.31 1.81
N HIS A 93 9.94 -5.48 3.06
CA HIS A 93 9.43 -4.37 3.86
C HIS A 93 10.54 -3.34 4.18
N PRO A 94 10.25 -2.02 4.17
CA PRO A 94 9.03 -1.38 3.68
C PRO A 94 8.94 -1.41 2.15
N VAL A 95 7.74 -1.73 1.65
CA VAL A 95 7.49 -1.87 0.21
C VAL A 95 7.55 -0.54 -0.55
N ARG A 96 7.72 -0.63 -1.87
CA ARG A 96 7.51 0.52 -2.75
C ARG A 96 6.02 0.67 -3.10
N TRP A 97 5.59 1.91 -3.27
CA TRP A 97 4.19 2.22 -3.54
C TRP A 97 3.99 2.60 -5.01
N HIS A 98 3.14 1.84 -5.71
CA HIS A 98 2.58 2.29 -6.97
C HIS A 98 1.28 3.06 -6.66
N ALA A 99 1.43 4.35 -6.42
CA ALA A 99 0.36 5.26 -6.04
C ALA A 99 0.17 6.31 -7.13
N ARG A 100 -1.09 6.58 -7.50
CA ARG A 100 -1.43 7.45 -8.63
C ARG A 100 -2.53 8.44 -8.28
N ASN A 101 -2.42 9.66 -8.80
CA ASN A 101 -3.38 10.74 -8.56
C ASN A 101 -4.81 10.43 -9.01
N TYR A 102 -5.00 9.39 -9.82
CA TYR A 102 -6.31 8.89 -10.28
C TYR A 102 -6.86 7.74 -9.42
N GLY A 103 -6.57 7.73 -8.14
CA GLY A 103 -7.20 6.83 -7.18
C GLY A 103 -6.58 5.44 -7.01
N LEU A 104 -5.41 5.16 -7.60
CA LEU A 104 -4.73 3.88 -7.43
C LEU A 104 -3.75 3.91 -6.26
N LEU A 105 -3.78 2.86 -5.45
CA LEU A 105 -2.84 2.61 -4.38
C LEU A 105 -2.47 1.13 -4.34
N THR A 106 -1.19 0.81 -4.58
CA THR A 106 -0.70 -0.58 -4.66
C THR A 106 0.58 -0.75 -3.87
N SER A 107 0.67 -1.81 -3.05
CA SER A 107 1.93 -2.23 -2.42
C SER A 107 2.71 -3.14 -3.38
N ASN A 108 3.98 -2.82 -3.65
CA ASN A 108 4.82 -3.59 -4.58
C ASN A 108 6.15 -4.00 -3.91
N PRO A 109 6.29 -5.27 -3.49
CA PRO A 109 7.48 -5.77 -2.82
C PRO A 109 8.58 -6.24 -3.77
N PHE A 110 8.32 -6.40 -5.08
CA PHE A 110 9.26 -7.08 -5.98
C PHE A 110 10.09 -6.13 -6.85
N SER A 111 9.70 -4.87 -6.96
CA SER A 111 10.20 -3.99 -8.01
C SER A 111 11.01 -2.82 -7.48
N THR A 112 12.08 -2.48 -8.22
CA THR A 112 12.93 -1.33 -7.93
C THR A 112 13.22 -0.51 -9.19
N ASN A 113 13.79 -1.13 -10.23
CA ASN A 113 14.25 -0.45 -11.44
C ASN A 113 13.11 0.19 -12.23
N CYS A 114 11.92 -0.44 -12.28
CA CYS A 114 10.76 0.14 -12.95
C CYS A 114 10.28 1.45 -12.29
N PHE A 115 10.57 1.64 -10.99
CA PHE A 115 10.29 2.88 -10.26
C PHE A 115 11.45 3.87 -10.30
N ASN A 116 12.68 3.38 -10.31
CA ASN A 116 13.89 4.20 -10.40
C ASN A 116 14.94 3.49 -11.27
N PRO A 117 15.16 3.94 -12.52
CA PRO A 117 16.10 3.32 -13.46
C PRO A 117 17.56 3.31 -12.99
N GLU A 118 17.93 4.12 -11.99
CA GLU A 118 19.26 4.12 -11.39
C GLU A 118 19.50 2.93 -10.44
N LEU A 119 18.42 2.28 -10.01
CA LEU A 119 18.50 1.11 -9.14
C LEU A 119 18.64 -0.18 -9.96
N PRO A 120 19.28 -1.22 -9.39
CA PRO A 120 19.36 -2.52 -10.03
C PRO A 120 17.96 -3.08 -10.33
N LYS A 121 17.83 -3.78 -11.47
CA LYS A 121 16.64 -4.57 -11.74
C LYS A 121 16.55 -5.72 -10.72
N THR A 122 15.40 -5.86 -10.09
CA THR A 122 15.12 -6.90 -9.11
C THR A 122 14.07 -7.90 -9.63
N GLY A 123 13.28 -8.42 -8.79
CA GLY A 123 12.30 -9.46 -9.00
C GLY A 123 12.49 -10.54 -7.95
N TYR A 124 11.63 -11.55 -7.97
CA TYR A 124 11.70 -12.63 -6.99
C TYR A 124 11.40 -13.97 -7.64
N ASN A 125 12.23 -14.97 -7.38
CA ASN A 125 12.02 -16.33 -7.88
C ASN A 125 11.50 -17.23 -6.73
N LEU A 126 10.20 -17.46 -6.70
CA LEU A 126 9.56 -18.40 -5.80
C LEU A 126 9.76 -19.82 -6.34
N LYS A 127 10.60 -20.60 -5.69
CA LYS A 127 10.91 -21.98 -6.09
C LYS A 127 9.73 -22.90 -5.92
N LYS A 128 9.61 -23.88 -6.83
CA LYS A 128 8.62 -24.96 -6.72
C LYS A 128 8.62 -25.60 -5.33
N GLY A 129 7.44 -25.77 -4.77
CA GLY A 129 7.22 -26.32 -3.44
C GLY A 129 7.33 -25.29 -2.30
N ASN A 130 7.82 -24.08 -2.59
CA ASN A 130 7.92 -23.01 -1.60
C ASN A 130 6.66 -22.13 -1.58
N SER A 131 6.55 -21.39 -0.49
CA SER A 131 5.48 -20.42 -0.28
C SER A 131 6.05 -19.07 0.13
N LEU A 132 5.34 -18.01 -0.21
CA LEU A 132 5.61 -16.65 0.23
C LEU A 132 4.31 -16.09 0.83
N ILE A 133 4.42 -15.47 1.98
CA ILE A 133 3.26 -14.94 2.71
C ILE A 133 3.40 -13.42 2.81
N PHE A 134 2.31 -12.72 2.54
CA PHE A 134 2.20 -11.28 2.77
C PHE A 134 1.00 -11.00 3.67
N LYS A 135 1.16 -10.10 4.60
CA LYS A 135 0.11 -9.61 5.49
C LYS A 135 -0.10 -8.12 5.26
N HIS A 136 -1.35 -7.75 5.08
CA HIS A 136 -1.73 -6.36 4.91
C HIS A 136 -2.94 -6.04 5.75
N ARG A 137 -3.04 -4.78 6.17
CA ARG A 137 -4.25 -4.26 6.80
C ARG A 137 -4.79 -3.09 5.98
N VAL A 138 -6.06 -3.16 5.65
CA VAL A 138 -6.82 -2.04 5.09
C VAL A 138 -7.57 -1.36 6.23
N TYR A 139 -7.27 -0.08 6.47
CA TYR A 139 -7.93 0.74 7.47
C TYR A 139 -8.78 1.80 6.79
N ILE A 140 -10.11 1.65 6.85
CA ILE A 140 -11.08 2.61 6.32
C ILE A 140 -11.51 3.53 7.46
N HIS A 141 -11.37 4.85 7.26
CA HIS A 141 -11.59 5.84 8.32
C HIS A 141 -12.35 7.08 7.84
N ALA A 142 -12.84 7.85 8.79
CA ALA A 142 -13.31 9.21 8.58
C ALA A 142 -12.17 10.20 8.88
N GLY A 143 -12.22 11.37 8.26
CA GLY A 143 -11.24 12.43 8.47
C GLY A 143 -9.91 12.19 7.77
N THR A 144 -8.93 13.00 8.13
CA THR A 144 -7.54 12.97 7.65
C THR A 144 -6.73 11.83 8.31
N THR A 145 -5.51 11.59 7.85
CA THR A 145 -4.54 10.66 8.46
C THR A 145 -4.29 10.98 9.94
N GLU A 146 -4.22 12.25 10.30
CA GLU A 146 -4.00 12.72 11.68
C GLU A 146 -5.23 12.45 12.55
N GLU A 147 -6.42 12.87 12.10
CA GLU A 147 -7.69 12.66 12.82
C GLU A 147 -7.99 11.18 13.02
N ALA A 148 -7.68 10.34 12.03
CA ALA A 148 -7.82 8.90 12.06
C ALA A 148 -6.73 8.19 12.86
N LYS A 149 -5.70 8.92 13.32
CA LYS A 149 -4.56 8.37 14.07
C LYS A 149 -3.86 7.21 13.34
N VAL A 150 -3.63 7.37 12.05
CA VAL A 150 -3.08 6.32 11.19
C VAL A 150 -1.77 5.76 11.75
N VAL A 151 -0.86 6.62 12.23
CA VAL A 151 0.42 6.20 12.84
C VAL A 151 0.19 5.27 14.03
N GLU A 152 -0.73 5.62 14.94
CA GLU A 152 -1.06 4.78 16.12
C GLU A 152 -1.68 3.45 15.67
N LYS A 153 -2.54 3.47 14.65
CA LYS A 153 -3.17 2.25 14.11
C LYS A 153 -2.15 1.33 13.46
N TYR A 154 -1.14 1.88 12.77
CA TYR A 154 -0.03 1.10 12.25
C TYR A 154 0.79 0.46 13.38
N GLN A 155 1.16 1.22 14.41
CA GLN A 155 1.90 0.70 15.56
C GLN A 155 1.14 -0.43 16.27
N ASN A 156 -0.18 -0.30 16.43
CA ASN A 156 -1.02 -1.35 17.01
C ASN A 156 -1.17 -2.58 16.08
N TYR A 157 -0.91 -2.43 14.79
CA TYR A 157 -0.94 -3.54 13.84
C TYR A 157 0.32 -4.41 13.93
N ILE A 158 1.48 -3.79 13.96
CA ILE A 158 2.76 -4.49 14.03
C ILE A 158 3.12 -4.91 15.49
N ASN A 159 2.59 -4.21 16.49
CA ASN A 159 2.77 -4.50 17.91
C ASN A 159 1.41 -4.61 18.61
N PRO A 160 0.63 -5.67 18.34
CA PRO A 160 -0.69 -5.80 18.93
C PRO A 160 -0.59 -5.86 20.48
N PRO A 161 -1.51 -5.18 21.18
CA PRO A 161 -1.51 -5.21 22.66
C PRO A 161 -1.77 -6.64 23.16
N LEU A 162 -1.00 -7.07 24.16
CA LEU A 162 -1.22 -8.34 24.83
C LEU A 162 -2.54 -8.29 25.61
N ILE A 163 -3.50 -9.10 25.20
CA ILE A 163 -4.77 -9.26 25.92
C ILE A 163 -4.63 -10.48 26.83
N THR A 164 -4.65 -10.25 28.14
CA THR A 164 -4.75 -11.32 29.14
C THR A 164 -6.20 -11.45 29.57
N ILE A 165 -6.83 -12.55 29.22
CA ILE A 165 -8.16 -12.92 29.74
C ILE A 165 -7.95 -13.52 31.13
N LYS A 166 -8.52 -12.86 32.15
CA LYS A 166 -8.54 -13.35 33.53
C LYS A 166 -9.78 -14.21 33.77
#